data_30e84431f6654a80f7161111b0382e1a
#
_entry.id   30e84431f6654a80f7161111b0382e1a
#
_cell.length_a   1.000
_cell.length_b   1.000
_cell.length_c   1.000
_cell.angle_alpha   90.00
_cell.angle_beta   90.00
_cell.angle_gamma   90.00
#
_symmetry.space_group_name_H-M   'P 1'
#
loop_
_entity.id
_entity.type
_entity.pdbx_description
1 polymer ?
#
loop_
_entity_poly.entity_id
_entity_poly.type
_entity_poly.pdbx_seq_one_letter_code
_entity_poly.pdbx_strand_id
1 'polypeptide(L)'
;MDSAFMDDIAAFPLPFCREPMSSISHMLGAFVFAVMAVLLIRRGRGDWVRTSSLVVMAASSVLLLILSSAYHLAWPGPTRDFLLRADVAGIFLLIAGSMTPVHAILFTGRSRWLTLVGIWSIAIVGILFRMIFHQWVSDAVGISIFLICGWGSLATAIVLWRRFGWTFIKPAVFAGASYTLGAIVLLFHGPTIIHGIMGPHELWHIAVLSGLTMHWRFVFQFASGLQISRPRLKVIHYQPATREAA
;
A
#
# COMPACT_ATOMS: atom_id res chain seq x y z
N MET A 1 3.31 -5.38 25.32
CA MET A 1 4.76 -5.20 25.15
C MET A 1 5.07 -3.85 25.75
N ASP A 2 5.99 -3.82 26.70
CA ASP A 2 6.25 -2.62 27.47
C ASP A 2 6.76 -1.49 26.58
N SER A 3 6.24 -0.28 26.79
CA SER A 3 6.75 0.95 26.20
C SER A 3 8.28 1.10 26.42
N ALA A 4 8.80 0.50 27.48
CA ALA A 4 10.21 0.40 27.80
C ALA A 4 11.05 -0.32 26.75
N PHE A 5 10.50 -1.35 26.05
CA PHE A 5 11.24 -2.07 25.02
C PHE A 5 11.42 -1.27 23.73
N MET A 6 10.45 -0.41 23.40
CA MET A 6 10.58 0.51 22.26
C MET A 6 11.52 1.69 22.59
N ASP A 7 11.70 2.00 23.88
CA ASP A 7 12.60 3.07 24.33
C ASP A 7 14.09 2.65 24.28
N ASP A 8 14.40 1.36 24.41
CA ASP A 8 15.79 0.86 24.39
C ASP A 8 16.41 0.78 22.97
N ILE A 9 15.61 0.90 21.91
CA ILE A 9 16.08 0.91 20.51
C ILE A 9 15.91 2.31 19.90
N ALA A 10 15.55 3.31 20.72
CA ALA A 10 15.24 4.64 20.23
C ALA A 10 16.43 5.23 19.47
N ALA A 11 16.17 5.66 18.24
CA ALA A 11 17.05 6.50 17.46
C ALA A 11 17.52 7.69 18.29
N PHE A 12 18.76 8.14 18.10
CA PHE A 12 19.26 9.34 18.77
C PHE A 12 18.28 10.51 18.54
N PRO A 13 17.58 10.99 19.59
CA PRO A 13 16.58 12.02 19.42
C PRO A 13 17.26 13.36 19.12
N LEU A 14 16.61 14.17 18.29
CA LEU A 14 16.95 15.57 18.09
C LEU A 14 16.10 16.45 19.03
N PRO A 15 16.51 17.68 19.39
CA PRO A 15 15.75 18.53 20.30
C PRO A 15 14.28 18.76 19.92
N PHE A 16 13.97 18.66 18.62
CA PHE A 16 12.63 18.88 18.06
C PHE A 16 11.98 17.61 17.48
N CYS A 17 12.65 16.45 17.52
CA CYS A 17 12.16 15.22 16.91
C CYS A 17 12.64 14.00 17.69
N ARG A 18 11.70 13.18 18.16
CA ARG A 18 12.04 12.00 18.96
C ARG A 18 12.69 10.90 18.12
N GLU A 19 12.14 10.60 16.95
CA GLU A 19 12.60 9.52 16.06
C GLU A 19 12.86 10.09 14.65
N PRO A 20 14.03 10.73 14.45
CA PRO A 20 14.29 11.53 13.26
C PRO A 20 14.23 10.74 11.96
N MET A 21 14.80 9.54 11.92
CA MET A 21 14.86 8.72 10.70
C MET A 21 13.45 8.32 10.22
N SER A 22 12.62 7.84 11.15
CA SER A 22 11.23 7.47 10.88
C SER A 22 10.39 8.67 10.46
N SER A 23 10.47 9.79 11.21
CA SER A 23 9.72 11.00 10.92
C SER A 23 10.11 11.61 9.57
N ILE A 24 11.41 11.83 9.31
CA ILE A 24 11.89 12.50 8.09
C ILE A 24 11.62 11.64 6.85
N SER A 25 11.85 10.33 6.92
CA SER A 25 11.60 9.44 5.77
C SER A 25 10.14 9.48 5.33
N HIS A 26 9.19 9.41 6.26
CA HIS A 26 7.77 9.49 5.94
C HIS A 26 7.32 10.91 5.54
N MET A 27 7.89 11.96 6.11
CA MET A 27 7.63 13.34 5.67
C MET A 27 8.06 13.56 4.21
N LEU A 28 9.27 13.14 3.87
CA LEU A 28 9.75 13.21 2.48
C LEU A 28 8.89 12.35 1.55
N GLY A 29 8.52 11.14 1.99
CA GLY A 29 7.58 10.29 1.28
C GLY A 29 6.23 10.99 1.04
N ALA A 30 5.65 11.60 2.07
CA ALA A 30 4.39 12.33 1.96
C ALA A 30 4.47 13.46 0.92
N PHE A 31 5.56 14.23 0.93
CA PHE A 31 5.79 15.29 -0.05
C PHE A 31 5.88 14.74 -1.48
N VAL A 32 6.71 13.70 -1.70
CA VAL A 32 6.88 13.07 -3.01
C VAL A 32 5.57 12.51 -3.54
N PHE A 33 4.82 11.77 -2.70
CA PHE A 33 3.53 11.20 -3.12
C PHE A 33 2.45 12.27 -3.31
N ALA A 34 2.48 13.39 -2.58
CA ALA A 34 1.58 14.52 -2.83
C ALA A 34 1.83 15.16 -4.20
N VAL A 35 3.09 15.32 -4.59
CA VAL A 35 3.45 15.80 -5.94
C VAL A 35 3.03 14.79 -7.01
N MET A 36 3.33 13.51 -6.80
CA MET A 36 2.95 12.43 -7.71
C MET A 36 1.42 12.25 -7.82
N ALA A 37 0.66 12.60 -6.77
CA ALA A 37 -0.79 12.56 -6.78
C ALA A 37 -1.38 13.46 -7.87
N VAL A 38 -0.80 14.64 -8.09
CA VAL A 38 -1.24 15.55 -9.16
C VAL A 38 -1.12 14.88 -10.53
N LEU A 39 -0.01 14.18 -10.78
CA LEU A 39 0.23 13.48 -12.04
C LEU A 39 -0.72 12.27 -12.18
N LEU A 40 -0.89 11.50 -11.10
CA LEU A 40 -1.75 10.33 -11.09
C LEU A 40 -3.22 10.70 -11.36
N ILE A 41 -3.74 11.71 -10.65
CA ILE A 41 -5.12 12.17 -10.77
C ILE A 41 -5.37 12.76 -12.17
N ARG A 42 -4.41 13.54 -12.71
CA ARG A 42 -4.49 14.05 -14.08
C ARG A 42 -4.61 12.95 -15.12
N ARG A 43 -3.94 11.80 -14.91
CA ARG A 43 -4.05 10.63 -15.78
C ARG A 43 -5.44 9.99 -15.77
N GLY A 44 -6.16 10.11 -14.65
CA GLY A 44 -7.52 9.58 -14.48
C GLY A 44 -8.62 10.42 -15.10
N ARG A 45 -8.35 11.63 -15.57
CA ARG A 45 -9.37 12.57 -16.07
C ARG A 45 -10.22 11.98 -17.19
N GLY A 46 -11.48 12.42 -17.25
CA GLY A 46 -12.45 11.98 -18.26
C GLY A 46 -13.37 10.85 -17.81
N ASP A 47 -13.13 10.25 -16.64
CA ASP A 47 -14.02 9.28 -16.01
C ASP A 47 -14.07 9.53 -14.51
N TRP A 48 -15.27 9.72 -13.96
CA TRP A 48 -15.45 10.08 -12.55
C TRP A 48 -15.04 8.95 -11.60
N VAL A 49 -15.44 7.71 -11.90
CA VAL A 49 -15.12 6.55 -11.05
C VAL A 49 -13.62 6.34 -10.99
N ARG A 50 -12.95 6.45 -12.13
CA ARG A 50 -11.50 6.37 -12.23
C ARG A 50 -10.82 7.49 -11.46
N THR A 51 -11.19 8.74 -11.71
CA THR A 51 -10.56 9.90 -11.07
C THR A 51 -10.75 9.86 -9.55
N SER A 52 -11.98 9.61 -9.05
CA SER A 52 -12.25 9.53 -7.62
C SER A 52 -11.49 8.39 -6.93
N SER A 53 -11.39 7.23 -7.57
CA SER A 53 -10.62 6.11 -7.02
C SER A 53 -9.12 6.42 -6.89
N LEU A 54 -8.55 7.15 -7.84
CA LEU A 54 -7.15 7.61 -7.77
C LEU A 54 -6.95 8.68 -6.70
N VAL A 55 -7.93 9.57 -6.50
CA VAL A 55 -7.93 10.55 -5.39
C VAL A 55 -7.95 9.84 -4.05
N VAL A 56 -8.80 8.82 -3.87
CA VAL A 56 -8.88 8.03 -2.64
C VAL A 56 -7.53 7.36 -2.33
N MET A 57 -6.90 6.73 -3.30
CA MET A 57 -5.58 6.12 -3.13
C MET A 57 -4.53 7.17 -2.77
N ALA A 58 -4.49 8.28 -3.48
CA ALA A 58 -3.51 9.34 -3.24
C ALA A 58 -3.67 9.93 -1.83
N ALA A 59 -4.91 10.27 -1.45
CA ALA A 59 -5.22 10.83 -0.14
C ALA A 59 -4.89 9.87 1.00
N SER A 60 -5.24 8.59 0.89
CA SER A 60 -4.92 7.59 1.92
C SER A 60 -3.41 7.37 2.07
N SER A 61 -2.65 7.38 0.96
CA SER A 61 -1.20 7.25 0.98
C SER A 61 -0.53 8.44 1.68
N VAL A 62 -0.89 9.66 1.29
CA VAL A 62 -0.31 10.88 1.84
C VAL A 62 -0.71 11.04 3.31
N LEU A 63 -1.98 10.77 3.65
CA LEU A 63 -2.47 10.89 5.02
C LEU A 63 -1.75 9.92 5.97
N LEU A 64 -1.57 8.65 5.60
CA LEU A 64 -0.80 7.71 6.41
C LEU A 64 0.61 8.24 6.67
N LEU A 65 1.32 8.67 5.63
CA LEU A 65 2.70 9.13 5.77
C LEU A 65 2.81 10.39 6.65
N ILE A 66 1.82 11.30 6.58
CA ILE A 66 1.75 12.48 7.46
C ILE A 66 1.50 12.04 8.91
N LEU A 67 0.53 11.15 9.15
CA LEU A 67 0.20 10.69 10.51
C LEU A 67 1.40 9.97 11.14
N SER A 68 2.06 9.11 10.38
CA SER A 68 3.26 8.41 10.82
C SER A 68 4.40 9.38 11.12
N SER A 69 4.70 10.30 10.21
CA SER A 69 5.72 11.33 10.45
C SER A 69 5.41 12.15 11.71
N ALA A 70 4.17 12.56 11.90
CA ALA A 70 3.75 13.34 13.08
C ALA A 70 3.88 12.53 14.38
N TYR A 71 3.54 11.25 14.37
CA TYR A 71 3.72 10.35 15.50
C TYR A 71 5.20 10.27 15.92
N HIS A 72 6.09 10.03 14.95
CA HIS A 72 7.53 9.90 15.21
C HIS A 72 8.22 11.23 15.54
N LEU A 73 7.62 12.35 15.15
CA LEU A 73 8.06 13.68 15.56
C LEU A 73 7.75 13.96 17.04
N ALA A 74 6.58 13.52 17.51
CA ALA A 74 6.01 13.92 18.80
C ALA A 74 6.73 13.31 20.00
N TRP A 75 6.95 14.11 21.04
CA TRP A 75 7.42 13.67 22.35
C TRP A 75 6.30 13.00 23.16
N PRO A 76 6.65 12.15 24.18
CA PRO A 76 5.67 11.46 25.00
C PRO A 76 4.60 12.38 25.59
N GLY A 77 3.35 11.94 25.50
CA GLY A 77 2.19 12.67 26.02
C GLY A 77 0.91 12.32 25.25
N PRO A 78 -0.24 12.87 25.65
CA PRO A 78 -1.55 12.53 25.07
C PRO A 78 -1.63 12.70 23.55
N THR A 79 -0.92 13.70 23.00
CA THR A 79 -0.85 13.93 21.55
C THR A 79 -0.15 12.78 20.84
N ARG A 80 0.99 12.29 21.38
CA ARG A 80 1.70 11.14 20.81
C ARG A 80 0.83 9.87 20.86
N ASP A 81 0.13 9.66 21.98
CA ASP A 81 -0.77 8.49 22.14
C ASP A 81 -1.92 8.49 21.13
N PHE A 82 -2.48 9.66 20.85
CA PHE A 82 -3.47 9.81 19.78
C PHE A 82 -2.86 9.55 18.41
N LEU A 83 -1.70 10.13 18.11
CA LEU A 83 -1.00 9.97 16.84
C LEU A 83 -0.57 8.52 16.60
N LEU A 84 -0.15 7.78 17.62
CA LEU A 84 0.13 6.34 17.53
C LEU A 84 -1.10 5.57 17.05
N ARG A 85 -2.27 5.82 17.65
CA ARG A 85 -3.52 5.17 17.23
C ARG A 85 -3.86 5.53 15.79
N ALA A 86 -3.71 6.80 15.43
CA ALA A 86 -4.02 7.30 14.10
C ALA A 86 -3.06 6.75 13.03
N ASP A 87 -1.76 6.66 13.32
CA ASP A 87 -0.75 6.06 12.46
C ASP A 87 -1.09 4.60 12.15
N VAL A 88 -1.30 3.80 13.18
CA VAL A 88 -1.63 2.38 13.04
C VAL A 88 -3.00 2.18 12.35
N ALA A 89 -4.01 3.00 12.66
CA ALA A 89 -5.30 2.99 11.98
C ALA A 89 -5.17 3.38 10.49
N GLY A 90 -4.24 4.27 10.18
CA GLY A 90 -3.92 4.71 8.81
C GLY A 90 -3.48 3.58 7.90
N ILE A 91 -2.94 2.48 8.43
CA ILE A 91 -2.56 1.30 7.63
C ILE A 91 -3.80 0.65 7.02
N PHE A 92 -4.91 0.51 7.76
CA PHE A 92 -6.17 0.00 7.21
C PHE A 92 -6.70 0.91 6.09
N LEU A 93 -6.61 2.23 6.31
CA LEU A 93 -7.01 3.21 5.32
C LEU A 93 -6.14 3.10 4.05
N LEU A 94 -4.83 2.91 4.19
CA LEU A 94 -3.92 2.69 3.07
C LEU A 94 -4.25 1.43 2.30
N ILE A 95 -4.51 0.30 2.98
CA ILE A 95 -4.88 -0.97 2.34
C ILE A 95 -6.15 -0.80 1.51
N ALA A 96 -7.22 -0.23 2.08
CA ALA A 96 -8.47 -0.01 1.35
C ALA A 96 -8.29 1.00 0.22
N GLY A 97 -7.62 2.12 0.49
CA GLY A 97 -7.38 3.18 -0.48
C GLY A 97 -6.56 2.71 -1.67
N SER A 98 -5.50 1.92 -1.44
CA SER A 98 -4.64 1.39 -2.51
C SER A 98 -5.34 0.37 -3.40
N MET A 99 -6.25 -0.43 -2.84
CA MET A 99 -7.05 -1.40 -3.61
C MET A 99 -8.22 -0.76 -4.35
N THR A 100 -8.61 0.46 -3.99
CA THR A 100 -9.76 1.15 -4.59
C THR A 100 -9.60 1.34 -6.11
N PRO A 101 -8.52 1.92 -6.66
CA PRO A 101 -8.36 2.07 -8.11
C PRO A 101 -8.20 0.73 -8.83
N VAL A 102 -7.62 -0.29 -8.18
CA VAL A 102 -7.47 -1.63 -8.77
C VAL A 102 -8.84 -2.19 -9.10
N HIS A 103 -9.77 -2.19 -8.14
CA HIS A 103 -11.12 -2.72 -8.37
C HIS A 103 -12.00 -1.76 -9.17
N ALA A 104 -11.90 -0.46 -8.95
CA ALA A 104 -12.72 0.53 -9.65
C ALA A 104 -12.43 0.57 -11.16
N ILE A 105 -11.19 0.36 -11.57
CA ILE A 105 -10.74 0.50 -12.97
C ILE A 105 -10.67 -0.85 -13.70
N LEU A 106 -10.16 -1.90 -13.03
CA LEU A 106 -9.86 -3.18 -13.69
C LEU A 106 -11.00 -4.21 -13.61
N PHE A 107 -11.98 -3.97 -12.75
CA PHE A 107 -13.13 -4.86 -12.58
C PHE A 107 -14.44 -4.14 -12.92
N THR A 108 -15.48 -4.90 -13.22
CA THR A 108 -16.81 -4.39 -13.60
C THR A 108 -17.92 -5.14 -12.86
N GLY A 109 -19.11 -4.56 -12.83
CA GLY A 109 -20.30 -5.19 -12.27
C GLY A 109 -20.18 -5.51 -10.78
N ARG A 110 -20.76 -6.64 -10.35
CA ARG A 110 -20.81 -7.05 -8.95
C ARG A 110 -19.42 -7.30 -8.34
N SER A 111 -18.47 -7.85 -9.10
CA SER A 111 -17.11 -8.12 -8.61
C SER A 111 -16.35 -6.85 -8.21
N ARG A 112 -16.63 -5.71 -8.88
CA ARG A 112 -16.10 -4.39 -8.48
C ARG A 112 -16.63 -4.00 -7.09
N TRP A 113 -17.94 -3.92 -6.97
CA TRP A 113 -18.57 -3.30 -5.81
C TRP A 113 -18.54 -4.18 -4.56
N LEU A 114 -18.78 -5.48 -4.68
CA LEU A 114 -18.72 -6.39 -3.54
C LEU A 114 -17.33 -6.42 -2.92
N THR A 115 -16.28 -6.46 -3.74
CA THR A 115 -14.91 -6.43 -3.22
C THR A 115 -14.59 -5.09 -2.54
N LEU A 116 -14.97 -3.97 -3.16
CA LEU A 116 -14.77 -2.65 -2.54
C LEU A 116 -15.53 -2.50 -1.23
N VAL A 117 -16.80 -2.90 -1.18
CA VAL A 117 -17.58 -2.89 0.08
C VAL A 117 -16.90 -3.75 1.14
N GLY A 118 -16.47 -4.97 0.79
CA GLY A 118 -15.79 -5.85 1.73
C GLY A 118 -14.49 -5.24 2.28
N ILE A 119 -13.63 -4.73 1.40
CA ILE A 119 -12.34 -4.11 1.80
C ILE A 119 -12.58 -2.89 2.70
N TRP A 120 -13.49 -1.99 2.33
CA TRP A 120 -13.79 -0.80 3.11
C TRP A 120 -14.49 -1.13 4.43
N SER A 121 -15.35 -2.14 4.48
CA SER A 121 -15.96 -2.61 5.74
C SER A 121 -14.89 -3.10 6.71
N ILE A 122 -13.95 -3.93 6.24
CA ILE A 122 -12.82 -4.41 7.05
C ILE A 122 -11.96 -3.23 7.53
N ALA A 123 -11.67 -2.27 6.64
CA ALA A 123 -10.87 -1.10 6.99
C ALA A 123 -11.56 -0.23 8.05
N ILE A 124 -12.86 0.06 7.90
CA ILE A 124 -13.62 0.85 8.88
C ILE A 124 -13.63 0.16 10.24
N VAL A 125 -13.93 -1.15 10.28
CA VAL A 125 -13.91 -1.93 11.52
C VAL A 125 -12.51 -1.91 12.15
N GLY A 126 -11.46 -2.11 11.35
CA GLY A 126 -10.08 -2.08 11.82
C GLY A 126 -9.67 -0.72 12.38
N ILE A 127 -10.03 0.38 11.70
CA ILE A 127 -9.79 1.75 12.15
C ILE A 127 -10.49 1.99 13.50
N LEU A 128 -11.79 1.71 13.59
CA LEU A 128 -12.57 1.90 14.82
C LEU A 128 -11.99 1.05 15.96
N PHE A 129 -11.65 -0.20 15.69
CA PHE A 129 -11.07 -1.10 16.68
C PHE A 129 -9.73 -0.58 17.20
N ARG A 130 -8.82 -0.12 16.33
CA ARG A 130 -7.51 0.44 16.74
C ARG A 130 -7.67 1.77 17.48
N MET A 131 -8.60 2.63 17.10
CA MET A 131 -8.84 3.90 17.79
C MET A 131 -9.38 3.70 19.21
N ILE A 132 -10.25 2.70 19.42
CA ILE A 132 -10.94 2.47 20.71
C ILE A 132 -10.15 1.50 21.61
N PHE A 133 -9.68 0.39 21.05
CA PHE A 133 -9.12 -0.75 21.80
C PHE A 133 -7.61 -0.92 21.62
N HIS A 134 -6.90 0.15 21.25
CA HIS A 134 -5.47 0.05 20.89
C HIS A 134 -4.62 -0.63 21.98
N GLN A 135 -4.88 -0.37 23.25
CA GLN A 135 -4.11 -0.93 24.37
C GLN A 135 -4.37 -2.41 24.65
N TRP A 136 -5.39 -2.98 24.02
CA TRP A 136 -5.74 -4.40 24.16
C TRP A 136 -5.11 -5.28 23.08
N VAL A 137 -4.46 -4.68 22.11
CA VAL A 137 -3.90 -5.36 20.93
C VAL A 137 -2.39 -5.25 20.94
N SER A 138 -1.70 -6.36 21.12
CA SER A 138 -0.24 -6.40 21.01
C SER A 138 0.20 -6.08 19.58
N ASP A 139 1.44 -5.58 19.43
CA ASP A 139 2.00 -5.23 18.12
C ASP A 139 2.05 -6.43 17.19
N ALA A 140 2.41 -7.61 17.71
CA ALA A 140 2.42 -8.86 16.94
C ALA A 140 1.05 -9.20 16.35
N VAL A 141 -0.03 -9.05 17.14
CA VAL A 141 -1.40 -9.23 16.65
C VAL A 141 -1.76 -8.17 15.61
N GLY A 142 -1.41 -6.91 15.84
CA GLY A 142 -1.63 -5.81 14.89
C GLY A 142 -0.95 -6.07 13.54
N ILE A 143 0.33 -6.41 13.56
CA ILE A 143 1.12 -6.73 12.36
C ILE A 143 0.52 -7.93 11.62
N SER A 144 0.12 -8.98 12.35
CA SER A 144 -0.51 -10.17 11.76
C SER A 144 -1.82 -9.84 11.04
N ILE A 145 -2.64 -8.97 11.62
CA ILE A 145 -3.90 -8.50 11.00
C ILE A 145 -3.59 -7.74 9.70
N PHE A 146 -2.59 -6.86 9.67
CA PHE A 146 -2.20 -6.14 8.46
C PHE A 146 -1.71 -7.09 7.37
N LEU A 147 -0.92 -8.10 7.73
CA LEU A 147 -0.49 -9.13 6.78
C LEU A 147 -1.68 -9.89 6.20
N ILE A 148 -2.60 -10.35 7.04
CA ILE A 148 -3.81 -11.07 6.59
C ILE A 148 -4.63 -10.19 5.64
N CYS A 149 -4.87 -8.92 5.99
CA CYS A 149 -5.59 -7.97 5.13
C CYS A 149 -4.86 -7.74 3.80
N GLY A 150 -3.54 -7.57 3.84
CA GLY A 150 -2.71 -7.39 2.63
C GLY A 150 -2.74 -8.63 1.73
N TRP A 151 -2.54 -9.82 2.30
CA TRP A 151 -2.60 -11.10 1.58
C TRP A 151 -4.01 -11.45 1.08
N GLY A 152 -5.07 -10.85 1.65
CA GLY A 152 -6.43 -10.91 1.09
C GLY A 152 -6.52 -10.43 -0.36
N SER A 153 -5.58 -9.61 -0.81
CA SER A 153 -5.46 -9.18 -2.22
C SER A 153 -4.89 -10.23 -3.18
N LEU A 154 -4.40 -11.38 -2.67
CA LEU A 154 -3.77 -12.44 -3.48
C LEU A 154 -4.71 -12.98 -4.56
N ALA A 155 -5.99 -13.17 -4.23
CA ALA A 155 -6.99 -13.60 -5.21
C ALA A 155 -7.10 -12.61 -6.38
N THR A 156 -7.11 -11.31 -6.08
CA THR A 156 -7.08 -10.23 -7.08
C THR A 156 -5.80 -10.31 -7.93
N ALA A 157 -4.65 -10.50 -7.29
CA ALA A 157 -3.36 -10.60 -7.98
C ALA A 157 -3.33 -11.79 -8.94
N ILE A 158 -3.85 -12.96 -8.55
CA ILE A 158 -3.95 -14.16 -9.39
C ILE A 158 -4.85 -13.89 -10.61
N VAL A 159 -6.03 -13.27 -10.41
CA VAL A 159 -6.94 -12.92 -11.50
C VAL A 159 -6.27 -11.97 -12.49
N LEU A 160 -5.59 -10.93 -12.00
CA LEU A 160 -4.90 -9.96 -12.85
C LEU A 160 -3.71 -10.57 -13.56
N TRP A 161 -2.95 -11.45 -12.89
CA TRP A 161 -1.87 -12.20 -13.53
C TRP A 161 -2.38 -13.06 -14.71
N ARG A 162 -3.45 -13.81 -14.50
CA ARG A 162 -4.07 -14.63 -15.56
C ARG A 162 -4.62 -13.80 -16.72
N ARG A 163 -5.11 -12.57 -16.43
CA ARG A 163 -5.73 -11.69 -17.43
C ARG A 163 -4.71 -10.86 -18.21
N PHE A 164 -3.64 -10.36 -17.56
CA PHE A 164 -2.71 -9.38 -18.13
C PHE A 164 -1.25 -9.85 -18.16
N GLY A 165 -0.96 -11.00 -17.56
CA GLY A 165 0.38 -11.59 -17.53
C GLY A 165 1.29 -11.03 -16.43
N TRP A 166 2.48 -11.67 -16.33
CA TRP A 166 3.46 -11.38 -15.28
C TRP A 166 3.99 -9.94 -15.31
N THR A 167 4.32 -9.44 -16.49
CA THR A 167 4.91 -8.10 -16.65
C THR A 167 4.00 -7.01 -16.08
N PHE A 168 2.68 -7.17 -16.22
CA PHE A 168 1.69 -6.24 -15.68
C PHE A 168 1.63 -6.29 -14.16
N ILE A 169 1.56 -7.49 -13.57
CA ILE A 169 1.36 -7.67 -12.13
C ILE A 169 2.66 -7.54 -11.31
N LYS A 170 3.81 -7.67 -11.94
CA LYS A 170 5.14 -7.66 -11.31
C LYS A 170 5.33 -6.53 -10.27
N PRO A 171 5.00 -5.25 -10.52
CA PRO A 171 5.17 -4.23 -9.50
C PRO A 171 4.28 -4.43 -8.26
N ALA A 172 3.05 -4.95 -8.42
CA ALA A 172 2.18 -5.26 -7.29
C ALA A 172 2.72 -6.43 -6.45
N VAL A 173 3.32 -7.44 -7.09
CA VAL A 173 3.98 -8.55 -6.38
C VAL A 173 5.18 -8.05 -5.57
N PHE A 174 6.00 -7.17 -6.14
CA PHE A 174 7.10 -6.55 -5.40
C PHE A 174 6.63 -5.66 -4.25
N ALA A 175 5.50 -4.94 -4.43
CA ALA A 175 4.89 -4.19 -3.33
C ALA A 175 4.50 -5.11 -2.17
N GLY A 176 3.79 -6.21 -2.46
CA GLY A 176 3.41 -7.20 -1.45
C GLY A 176 4.62 -7.85 -0.78
N ALA A 177 5.66 -8.16 -1.53
CA ALA A 177 6.91 -8.70 -1.00
C ALA A 177 7.60 -7.70 -0.06
N SER A 178 7.69 -6.41 -0.43
CA SER A 178 8.27 -5.37 0.42
C SER A 178 7.52 -5.24 1.75
N TYR A 179 6.18 -5.15 1.72
CA TYR A 179 5.37 -5.07 2.94
C TYR A 179 5.54 -6.32 3.81
N THR A 180 5.56 -7.51 3.21
CA THR A 180 5.71 -8.76 3.95
C THR A 180 7.08 -8.86 4.60
N LEU A 181 8.16 -8.57 3.87
CA LEU A 181 9.52 -8.58 4.41
C LEU A 181 9.69 -7.56 5.54
N GLY A 182 9.18 -6.34 5.35
CA GLY A 182 9.22 -5.31 6.39
C GLY A 182 8.45 -5.73 7.65
N ALA A 183 7.26 -6.32 7.49
CA ALA A 183 6.47 -6.84 8.61
C ALA A 183 7.18 -7.99 9.35
N ILE A 184 7.84 -8.88 8.62
CA ILE A 184 8.66 -9.96 9.21
C ILE A 184 9.82 -9.36 10.00
N VAL A 185 10.55 -8.40 9.44
CA VAL A 185 11.65 -7.71 10.13
C VAL A 185 11.16 -7.07 11.43
N LEU A 186 10.02 -6.39 11.39
CA LEU A 186 9.43 -5.75 12.56
C LEU A 186 8.97 -6.79 13.60
N LEU A 187 8.28 -7.85 13.17
CA LEU A 187 7.71 -8.89 14.05
C LEU A 187 8.79 -9.68 14.81
N PHE A 188 9.88 -9.99 14.13
CA PHE A 188 10.99 -10.77 14.72
C PHE A 188 12.10 -9.88 15.30
N HIS A 189 11.84 -8.57 15.45
CA HIS A 189 12.85 -7.62 15.93
C HIS A 189 14.18 -7.76 15.17
N GLY A 190 14.09 -7.79 13.82
CA GLY A 190 15.17 -8.11 12.89
C GLY A 190 16.44 -7.27 13.10
N PRO A 191 17.39 -7.27 12.18
CA PRO A 191 18.71 -6.72 12.47
C PRO A 191 18.64 -5.21 12.73
N THR A 192 19.39 -4.74 13.74
CA THR A 192 19.78 -3.35 13.86
C THR A 192 21.02 -3.12 13.00
N ILE A 193 20.88 -2.33 11.94
CA ILE A 193 21.97 -2.05 11.00
C ILE A 193 22.93 -1.02 11.58
N ILE A 194 22.40 0.05 12.19
CA ILE A 194 23.18 1.12 12.82
C ILE A 194 22.48 1.45 14.15
N HIS A 195 23.17 1.18 15.26
CA HIS A 195 22.63 1.46 16.59
C HIS A 195 22.24 2.93 16.72
N GLY A 196 21.05 3.18 17.24
CA GLY A 196 20.52 4.51 17.45
C GLY A 196 20.06 5.27 16.18
N ILE A 197 20.20 4.67 14.97
CA ILE A 197 19.82 5.32 13.70
C ILE A 197 18.90 4.42 12.87
N MET A 198 19.27 3.13 12.68
CA MET A 198 18.57 2.24 11.77
C MET A 198 18.36 0.86 12.40
N GLY A 199 17.24 0.69 13.04
CA GLY A 199 16.76 -0.56 13.63
C GLY A 199 15.64 -1.21 12.81
N PRO A 200 14.98 -2.24 13.37
CA PRO A 200 13.88 -2.96 12.72
C PRO A 200 12.71 -2.05 12.33
N HIS A 201 12.43 -1.02 13.13
CA HIS A 201 11.34 -0.09 12.89
C HIS A 201 11.61 0.82 11.69
N GLU A 202 12.81 1.36 11.55
CA GLU A 202 13.23 2.15 10.39
C GLU A 202 13.27 1.31 9.12
N LEU A 203 13.68 0.05 9.22
CA LEU A 203 13.62 -0.90 8.10
C LEU A 203 12.17 -1.16 7.66
N TRP A 204 11.24 -1.23 8.60
CA TRP A 204 9.81 -1.30 8.30
C TRP A 204 9.35 -0.08 7.51
N HIS A 205 9.72 1.16 7.90
CA HIS A 205 9.40 2.38 7.17
C HIS A 205 9.94 2.38 5.74
N ILE A 206 11.19 1.94 5.54
CA ILE A 206 11.79 1.80 4.22
C ILE A 206 11.02 0.77 3.38
N ALA A 207 10.62 -0.35 3.97
CA ALA A 207 9.83 -1.37 3.31
C ALA A 207 8.44 -0.84 2.90
N VAL A 208 7.79 -0.04 3.77
CA VAL A 208 6.51 0.61 3.47
C VAL A 208 6.65 1.58 2.29
N LEU A 209 7.65 2.45 2.29
CA LEU A 209 7.90 3.39 1.19
C LEU A 209 8.22 2.68 -0.12
N SER A 210 9.01 1.61 -0.07
CA SER A 210 9.34 0.78 -1.23
C SER A 210 8.10 0.09 -1.78
N GLY A 211 7.30 -0.53 -0.91
CA GLY A 211 6.05 -1.19 -1.28
C GLY A 211 5.05 -0.21 -1.88
N LEU A 212 4.90 0.96 -1.27
CA LEU A 212 4.02 2.02 -1.75
C LEU A 212 4.46 2.52 -3.14
N THR A 213 5.76 2.74 -3.35
CA THR A 213 6.33 3.14 -4.64
C THR A 213 6.00 2.11 -5.74
N MET A 214 6.19 0.82 -5.44
CA MET A 214 5.88 -0.25 -6.40
C MET A 214 4.37 -0.35 -6.66
N HIS A 215 3.53 -0.17 -5.64
CA HIS A 215 2.07 -0.16 -5.80
C HIS A 215 1.60 1.03 -6.64
N TRP A 216 2.15 2.23 -6.41
CA TRP A 216 1.86 3.39 -7.25
C TRP A 216 2.29 3.17 -8.70
N ARG A 217 3.48 2.60 -8.94
CA ARG A 217 3.93 2.20 -10.27
C ARG A 217 2.94 1.24 -10.94
N PHE A 218 2.41 0.27 -10.18
CA PHE A 218 1.39 -0.65 -10.67
C PHE A 218 0.13 0.10 -11.11
N VAL A 219 -0.40 1.01 -10.28
CA VAL A 219 -1.61 1.77 -10.59
C VAL A 219 -1.40 2.73 -11.76
N PHE A 220 -0.22 3.34 -11.89
CA PHE A 220 0.13 4.20 -13.03
C PHE A 220 -0.03 3.51 -14.40
N GLN A 221 0.13 2.19 -14.48
CA GLN A 221 0.01 1.45 -15.74
C GLN A 221 -1.41 1.52 -16.33
N PHE A 222 -2.43 1.65 -15.50
CA PHE A 222 -3.84 1.65 -15.91
C PHE A 222 -4.62 2.89 -15.46
N ALA A 223 -3.96 3.89 -14.88
CA ALA A 223 -4.59 5.10 -14.39
C ALA A 223 -5.34 5.91 -15.46
N SER A 224 -4.94 5.83 -16.73
CA SER A 224 -5.62 6.45 -17.87
C SER A 224 -6.78 5.63 -18.45
N GLY A 225 -7.08 4.48 -17.84
CA GLY A 225 -7.90 3.43 -18.42
C GLY A 225 -7.08 2.49 -19.29
N LEU A 226 -7.42 1.20 -19.26
CA LEU A 226 -6.78 0.24 -20.16
C LEU A 226 -7.35 0.44 -21.56
N GLN A 227 -6.53 0.95 -22.48
CA GLN A 227 -6.74 0.71 -23.89
C GLN A 227 -6.31 -0.75 -24.15
N ILE A 228 -7.26 -1.66 -24.11
CA ILE A 228 -7.04 -3.02 -24.57
C ILE A 228 -6.85 -2.92 -26.07
N SER A 229 -5.60 -2.80 -26.53
CA SER A 229 -5.25 -3.16 -27.90
C SER A 229 -5.62 -4.64 -28.03
N ARG A 230 -6.75 -4.93 -28.64
CA ARG A 230 -7.09 -6.31 -29.00
C ARG A 230 -5.87 -6.85 -29.73
N PRO A 231 -5.28 -7.98 -29.29
CA PRO A 231 -4.24 -8.60 -30.10
C PRO A 231 -4.85 -8.76 -31.49
N ARG A 232 -4.20 -8.22 -32.52
CA ARG A 232 -4.60 -8.45 -33.90
C ARG A 232 -4.60 -9.97 -34.05
N LEU A 233 -5.79 -10.55 -34.14
CA LEU A 233 -5.95 -11.92 -34.57
C LEU A 233 -5.21 -11.97 -35.91
N LYS A 234 -4.06 -12.65 -35.97
CA LYS A 234 -3.45 -13.03 -37.25
C LYS A 234 -4.49 -13.87 -37.93
N VAL A 235 -5.14 -13.30 -38.95
CA VAL A 235 -5.97 -14.05 -39.86
C VAL A 235 -4.99 -14.98 -40.56
N ILE A 236 -4.98 -16.24 -40.13
CA ILE A 236 -4.29 -17.30 -40.86
C ILE A 236 -5.15 -17.50 -42.12
N HIS A 237 -4.71 -16.90 -43.22
CA HIS A 237 -5.29 -17.19 -44.52
C HIS A 237 -5.04 -18.67 -44.79
N TYR A 238 -6.07 -19.48 -44.66
CA TYR A 238 -6.06 -20.84 -45.16
C TYR A 238 -5.92 -20.80 -46.69
N GLN A 239 -4.75 -21.13 -47.20
CA GLN A 239 -4.57 -21.42 -48.61
C GLN A 239 -5.03 -22.85 -48.84
N PRO A 240 -6.10 -23.06 -49.63
CA PRO A 240 -6.46 -24.41 -50.00
C PRO A 240 -5.33 -25.02 -50.84
N ALA A 241 -4.92 -26.23 -50.48
CA ALA A 241 -3.95 -27.00 -51.25
C ALA A 241 -4.46 -27.15 -52.69
N THR A 242 -3.70 -26.61 -53.64
CA THR A 242 -3.91 -26.88 -55.06
C THR A 242 -3.75 -28.40 -55.29
N ARG A 243 -4.85 -29.09 -55.64
CA ARG A 243 -4.76 -30.44 -56.17
C ARG A 243 -4.07 -30.34 -57.51
N GLU A 244 -2.82 -30.73 -57.59
CA GLU A 244 -2.20 -31.09 -58.84
C GLU A 244 -2.89 -32.39 -59.32
N ALA A 245 -3.60 -32.27 -60.45
CA ALA A 245 -4.11 -33.41 -61.19
C ALA A 245 -2.97 -34.02 -61.96
N ALA A 246 -2.72 -35.34 -61.73
CA ALA A 246 -1.99 -36.21 -62.61
C ALA A 246 -3.01 -37.07 -63.34
#